data_2e92b7f9a2c75245e50ebb1ab4bddd24
#
_entry.id   2e92b7f9a2c75245e50ebb1ab4bddd24
#
_cell.length_a   1.000
_cell.length_b   1.000
_cell.length_c   1.000
_cell.angle_alpha   90.00
_cell.angle_beta   90.00
_cell.angle_gamma   90.00
#
_symmetry.space_group_name_H-M   'P 1'
#
loop_
_entity.id
_entity.type
_entity.pdbx_description
1 polymer ?
#
loop_
_entity_poly.entity_id
_entity_poly.type
_entity_poly.pdbx_seq_one_letter_code
_entity_poly.pdbx_strand_id
1 'polypeptide(L)'
;MRIVSAYYKIPSKKSHEFYMEHMARLFTFIKRPILFFTEEALVKELDKISGPNVEFVVQPFSELDVFTEYPPKFWKEQKRLSQDDNTWQLAALRANRKHFLERASEIKTDTNWFVWVDAGCVRLHHWAPILRDFTVRNRFHAPGIYMQLLKPPKPDENFFRAPAVHVAGAILLVHRDFIKPYIEEYNATLDCYDSLKIPAQDQYIMSSINQSWVHKVLIPSDQLFPDDWFFFLAYI
;
A
#
# COMPACT_ATOMS: atom_id res chain seq x y z
N MET A 1 16.49 0.42 -4.79
CA MET A 1 15.11 0.54 -4.32
C MET A 1 14.18 0.86 -5.48
N ARG A 2 13.03 0.23 -5.55
CA ARG A 2 11.98 0.45 -6.58
C ARG A 2 10.68 0.88 -5.91
N ILE A 3 10.04 1.92 -6.43
CA ILE A 3 8.69 2.31 -6.04
C ILE A 3 7.68 1.41 -6.77
N VAL A 4 6.65 0.98 -6.07
CA VAL A 4 5.52 0.21 -6.61
C VAL A 4 4.23 0.94 -6.27
N SER A 5 3.40 1.15 -7.24
CA SER A 5 2.10 1.80 -7.05
C SER A 5 1.07 1.21 -8.01
N ALA A 6 -0.20 1.49 -7.77
CA ALA A 6 -1.27 1.07 -8.67
C ALA A 6 -2.43 2.05 -8.65
N TYR A 7 -3.10 2.15 -9.81
CA TYR A 7 -4.36 2.86 -9.92
C TYR A 7 -5.32 2.17 -10.88
N TYR A 8 -6.55 2.02 -10.43
CA TYR A 8 -7.68 1.47 -11.20
C TYR A 8 -8.87 2.40 -11.05
N LYS A 9 -9.58 2.66 -12.16
CA LYS A 9 -10.79 3.50 -12.15
C LYS A 9 -11.98 2.72 -11.61
N ILE A 10 -11.94 2.46 -10.30
CA ILE A 10 -12.99 1.75 -9.56
C ILE A 10 -13.85 2.73 -8.76
N PRO A 11 -15.07 2.37 -8.35
CA PRO A 11 -15.87 3.18 -7.46
C PRO A 11 -15.13 3.48 -6.15
N SER A 12 -14.99 4.76 -5.81
CA SER A 12 -14.26 5.22 -4.63
C SER A 12 -14.84 6.53 -4.09
N LYS A 13 -14.42 6.94 -2.87
CA LYS A 13 -14.85 8.20 -2.25
C LYS A 13 -14.36 9.46 -2.98
N LYS A 14 -13.29 9.33 -3.74
CA LYS A 14 -12.65 10.43 -4.47
C LYS A 14 -12.85 10.25 -5.97
N SER A 15 -12.94 11.37 -6.68
CA SER A 15 -13.12 11.34 -8.13
C SER A 15 -11.85 10.89 -8.86
N HIS A 16 -12.00 10.53 -10.12
CA HIS A 16 -10.89 10.20 -10.99
C HIS A 16 -9.90 11.38 -11.13
N GLU A 17 -10.42 12.59 -11.30
CA GLU A 17 -9.64 13.83 -11.43
C GLU A 17 -8.80 14.09 -10.18
N PHE A 18 -9.35 13.82 -9.00
CA PHE A 18 -8.60 13.89 -7.75
C PHE A 18 -7.38 12.97 -7.77
N TYR A 19 -7.54 11.73 -8.20
CA TYR A 19 -6.42 10.80 -8.30
C TYR A 19 -5.43 11.20 -9.39
N MET A 20 -5.90 11.68 -10.54
CA MET A 20 -5.02 12.16 -11.63
C MET A 20 -4.11 13.30 -11.17
N GLU A 21 -4.63 14.26 -10.42
CA GLU A 21 -3.84 15.35 -9.86
C GLU A 21 -2.75 14.87 -8.89
N HIS A 22 -3.10 13.90 -8.02
CA HIS A 22 -2.15 13.36 -7.04
C HIS A 22 -1.09 12.46 -7.68
N MET A 23 -1.48 11.67 -8.69
CA MET A 23 -0.53 10.88 -9.47
C MET A 23 0.43 11.76 -10.28
N ALA A 24 -0.04 12.85 -10.85
CA ALA A 24 0.84 13.81 -11.52
C ALA A 24 1.91 14.36 -10.57
N ARG A 25 1.55 14.65 -9.31
CA ARG A 25 2.53 15.03 -8.27
C ARG A 25 3.47 13.88 -7.92
N LEU A 26 2.94 12.67 -7.74
CA LEU A 26 3.74 11.47 -7.45
C LEU A 26 4.82 11.28 -8.52
N PHE A 27 4.44 11.30 -9.79
CA PHE A 27 5.35 11.09 -10.92
C PHE A 27 6.34 12.25 -11.10
N THR A 28 5.92 13.48 -10.78
CA THR A 28 6.78 14.66 -10.89
C THR A 28 7.79 14.77 -9.74
N PHE A 29 7.36 14.49 -8.52
CA PHE A 29 8.19 14.74 -7.33
C PHE A 29 9.15 13.59 -7.07
N ILE A 30 8.71 12.36 -7.21
CA ILE A 30 9.57 11.19 -7.02
C ILE A 30 10.39 10.94 -8.28
N LYS A 31 11.72 11.05 -8.18
CA LYS A 31 12.64 10.80 -9.29
C LYS A 31 13.16 9.36 -9.35
N ARG A 32 12.86 8.56 -8.33
CA ARG A 32 13.17 7.12 -8.33
C ARG A 32 12.30 6.39 -9.36
N PRO A 33 12.79 5.27 -9.91
CA PRO A 33 12.00 4.45 -10.81
C PRO A 33 10.72 3.94 -10.15
N ILE A 34 9.59 4.13 -10.82
CA ILE A 34 8.25 3.71 -10.39
C ILE A 34 7.76 2.61 -11.31
N LEU A 35 7.37 1.48 -10.75
CA LEU A 35 6.60 0.45 -11.44
C LEU A 35 5.12 0.66 -11.10
N PHE A 36 4.33 1.00 -12.11
CA PHE A 36 2.95 1.44 -11.91
C PHE A 36 1.96 0.49 -12.58
N PHE A 37 1.17 -0.21 -11.76
CA PHE A 37 0.16 -1.16 -12.23
C PHE A 37 -1.16 -0.45 -12.55
N THR A 38 -1.73 -0.78 -13.72
CA THR A 38 -2.98 -0.16 -14.17
C THR A 38 -3.64 -0.98 -15.27
N GLU A 39 -4.82 -0.55 -15.72
CA GLU A 39 -5.51 -1.12 -16.88
C GLU A 39 -5.06 -0.48 -18.18
N GLU A 40 -5.09 -1.24 -19.28
CA GLU A 40 -4.74 -0.77 -20.63
C GLU A 40 -5.48 0.53 -21.01
N ALA A 41 -6.76 0.60 -20.66
CA ALA A 41 -7.60 1.77 -20.97
C ALA A 41 -7.10 3.08 -20.32
N LEU A 42 -6.34 3.00 -19.24
CA LEU A 42 -5.82 4.17 -18.50
C LEU A 42 -4.40 4.57 -18.93
N VAL A 43 -3.63 3.70 -19.56
CA VAL A 43 -2.22 3.95 -19.89
C VAL A 43 -2.05 5.25 -20.68
N LYS A 44 -2.84 5.46 -21.75
CA LYS A 44 -2.75 6.66 -22.58
C LYS A 44 -3.03 7.96 -21.82
N GLU A 45 -3.87 7.91 -20.80
CA GLU A 45 -4.19 9.07 -19.97
C GLU A 45 -3.09 9.33 -18.94
N LEU A 46 -2.61 8.28 -18.28
CA LEU A 46 -1.54 8.33 -17.30
C LEU A 46 -0.20 8.74 -17.93
N ASP A 47 0.08 8.31 -19.15
CA ASP A 47 1.30 8.68 -19.88
C ASP A 47 1.44 10.18 -20.09
N LYS A 48 0.33 10.92 -20.24
CA LYS A 48 0.34 12.38 -20.37
C LYS A 48 0.85 13.13 -19.11
N ILE A 49 0.76 12.48 -17.95
CA ILE A 49 1.17 13.07 -16.68
C ILE A 49 2.40 12.38 -16.07
N SER A 50 2.88 11.30 -16.71
CA SER A 50 4.04 10.55 -16.25
C SER A 50 5.35 11.17 -16.76
N GLY A 51 6.46 10.71 -16.16
CA GLY A 51 7.82 11.02 -16.59
C GLY A 51 8.58 9.75 -16.99
N PRO A 52 9.81 9.88 -17.46
CA PRO A 52 10.63 8.75 -17.94
C PRO A 52 11.01 7.76 -16.83
N ASN A 53 10.75 8.09 -15.58
CA ASN A 53 10.96 7.22 -14.43
C ASN A 53 9.77 6.30 -14.13
N VAL A 54 8.66 6.40 -14.87
CA VAL A 54 7.46 5.59 -14.69
C VAL A 54 7.40 4.50 -15.75
N GLU A 55 7.29 3.26 -15.32
CA GLU A 55 7.08 2.09 -16.16
C GLU A 55 5.70 1.49 -15.84
N PHE A 56 4.82 1.43 -16.84
CA PHE A 56 3.49 0.87 -16.67
C PHE A 56 3.50 -0.65 -16.81
N VAL A 57 2.83 -1.34 -15.88
CA VAL A 57 2.51 -2.76 -15.97
C VAL A 57 1.00 -2.90 -16.14
N VAL A 58 0.61 -3.40 -17.30
CA VAL A 58 -0.81 -3.58 -17.61
C VAL A 58 -1.32 -4.87 -17.00
N GLN A 59 -2.34 -4.74 -16.17
CA GLN A 59 -3.08 -5.86 -15.58
C GLN A 59 -4.54 -5.44 -15.42
N PRO A 60 -5.52 -6.14 -16.04
CA PRO A 60 -6.93 -5.86 -15.83
C PRO A 60 -7.34 -6.01 -14.35
N PHE A 61 -8.26 -5.17 -13.88
CA PHE A 61 -8.78 -5.27 -12.52
C PHE A 61 -9.37 -6.67 -12.23
N SER A 62 -10.05 -7.26 -13.21
CA SER A 62 -10.65 -8.59 -13.11
C SER A 62 -9.63 -9.74 -12.97
N GLU A 63 -8.36 -9.47 -13.29
CA GLU A 63 -7.26 -10.43 -13.28
C GLU A 63 -6.28 -10.18 -12.14
N LEU A 64 -6.66 -9.38 -11.14
CA LEU A 64 -5.84 -9.19 -9.96
C LEU A 64 -5.62 -10.52 -9.23
N ASP A 65 -4.39 -10.78 -8.80
CA ASP A 65 -3.99 -12.06 -8.19
C ASP A 65 -4.80 -12.39 -6.94
N VAL A 66 -5.23 -11.37 -6.20
CA VAL A 66 -6.09 -11.52 -5.03
C VAL A 66 -7.42 -12.25 -5.36
N PHE A 67 -7.88 -12.22 -6.60
CA PHE A 67 -9.11 -12.91 -7.00
C PHE A 67 -8.93 -14.41 -7.24
N THR A 68 -7.70 -14.87 -7.39
CA THR A 68 -7.39 -16.31 -7.41
C THR A 68 -7.46 -16.92 -6.02
N GLU A 69 -7.13 -16.13 -4.99
CA GLU A 69 -7.19 -16.54 -3.59
C GLU A 69 -8.59 -16.30 -2.99
N TYR A 70 -9.13 -15.10 -3.23
CA TYR A 70 -10.40 -14.62 -2.68
C TYR A 70 -11.26 -14.03 -3.79
N PRO A 71 -12.26 -14.78 -4.31
CA PRO A 71 -13.08 -14.34 -5.43
C PRO A 71 -13.92 -13.10 -5.10
N PRO A 72 -14.43 -12.35 -6.10
CA PRO A 72 -15.23 -11.13 -5.88
C PRO A 72 -16.41 -11.30 -4.91
N LYS A 73 -16.98 -12.52 -4.80
CA LYS A 73 -18.03 -12.84 -3.84
C LYS A 73 -17.55 -12.66 -2.40
N PHE A 74 -16.34 -13.11 -2.09
CA PHE A 74 -15.72 -12.94 -0.78
C PHE A 74 -15.66 -11.45 -0.39
N TRP A 75 -15.14 -10.59 -1.26
CA TRP A 75 -15.00 -9.16 -0.99
C TRP A 75 -16.34 -8.45 -0.82
N LYS A 76 -17.38 -8.88 -1.54
CA LYS A 76 -18.75 -8.39 -1.35
C LYS A 76 -19.31 -8.77 0.02
N GLU A 77 -19.04 -9.99 0.51
CA GLU A 77 -19.44 -10.40 1.86
C GLU A 77 -18.65 -9.61 2.92
N GLN A 78 -17.34 -9.45 2.77
CA GLN A 78 -16.53 -8.62 3.68
C GLN A 78 -17.02 -7.17 3.73
N LYS A 79 -17.47 -6.60 2.60
CA LYS A 79 -18.09 -5.28 2.57
C LYS A 79 -19.39 -5.22 3.38
N ARG A 80 -20.18 -6.27 3.41
CA ARG A 80 -21.41 -6.31 4.23
C ARG A 80 -21.12 -6.33 5.73
N LEU A 81 -20.00 -6.88 6.14
CA LEU A 81 -19.55 -6.85 7.53
C LEU A 81 -19.02 -5.46 7.93
N SER A 82 -18.47 -4.72 6.99
CA SER A 82 -17.87 -3.41 7.23
C SER A 82 -18.93 -2.30 7.27
N GLN A 83 -18.78 -1.38 8.24
CA GLN A 83 -19.58 -0.16 8.34
C GLN A 83 -18.92 1.04 7.63
N ASP A 84 -17.74 0.87 7.03
CA ASP A 84 -17.07 1.94 6.31
C ASP A 84 -17.72 2.22 4.96
N ASP A 85 -17.39 3.36 4.32
CA ASP A 85 -17.89 3.72 3.00
C ASP A 85 -17.01 3.22 1.85
N ASN A 86 -16.02 2.37 2.11
CA ASN A 86 -15.18 1.82 1.07
C ASN A 86 -15.96 0.81 0.22
N THR A 87 -15.62 0.72 -1.05
CA THR A 87 -16.23 -0.28 -1.94
C THR A 87 -15.50 -1.63 -1.79
N TRP A 88 -16.17 -2.72 -2.17
CA TRP A 88 -15.54 -4.03 -2.16
C TRP A 88 -14.34 -4.10 -3.14
N GLN A 89 -14.42 -3.37 -4.26
CA GLN A 89 -13.34 -3.26 -5.23
C GLN A 89 -12.09 -2.61 -4.59
N LEU A 90 -12.30 -1.55 -3.80
CA LEU A 90 -11.19 -0.89 -3.12
C LEU A 90 -10.57 -1.79 -2.04
N ALA A 91 -11.38 -2.57 -1.33
CA ALA A 91 -10.88 -3.55 -0.36
C ALA A 91 -10.02 -4.63 -1.04
N ALA A 92 -10.49 -5.21 -2.16
CA ALA A 92 -9.74 -6.17 -2.95
C ALA A 92 -8.44 -5.56 -3.52
N LEU A 93 -8.49 -4.34 -4.06
CA LEU A 93 -7.32 -3.65 -4.58
C LEU A 93 -6.24 -3.43 -3.51
N ARG A 94 -6.65 -3.04 -2.29
CA ARG A 94 -5.74 -2.87 -1.16
C ARG A 94 -5.10 -4.19 -0.75
N ALA A 95 -5.88 -5.27 -0.69
CA ALA A 95 -5.36 -6.60 -0.42
C ALA A 95 -4.44 -7.13 -1.52
N ASN A 96 -4.63 -6.70 -2.79
CA ASN A 96 -3.75 -7.07 -3.90
C ASN A 96 -2.36 -6.38 -3.83
N ARG A 97 -2.15 -5.43 -2.95
CA ARG A 97 -0.87 -4.72 -2.76
C ARG A 97 0.30 -5.69 -2.58
N LYS A 98 0.10 -6.75 -1.82
CA LYS A 98 1.10 -7.81 -1.60
C LYS A 98 1.54 -8.47 -2.91
N HIS A 99 0.62 -8.70 -3.84
CA HIS A 99 0.91 -9.30 -5.14
C HIS A 99 1.53 -8.31 -6.13
N PHE A 100 1.20 -7.03 -6.07
CA PHE A 100 1.93 -6.02 -6.84
C PHE A 100 3.40 -5.95 -6.42
N LEU A 101 3.69 -6.08 -5.12
CA LEU A 101 5.06 -6.18 -4.63
C LEU A 101 5.76 -7.45 -5.10
N GLU A 102 5.07 -8.59 -5.08
CA GLU A 102 5.58 -9.87 -5.57
C GLU A 102 5.94 -9.78 -7.07
N ARG A 103 4.99 -9.37 -7.91
CA ARG A 103 5.22 -9.17 -9.34
C ARG A 103 6.34 -8.16 -9.63
N ALA A 104 6.38 -7.06 -8.88
CA ALA A 104 7.46 -6.09 -8.99
C ALA A 104 8.82 -6.72 -8.68
N SER A 105 8.91 -7.60 -7.71
CA SER A 105 10.14 -8.31 -7.35
C SER A 105 10.58 -9.33 -8.41
N GLU A 106 9.65 -9.91 -9.14
CA GLU A 106 9.93 -10.81 -10.26
C GLU A 106 10.41 -10.04 -11.50
N ILE A 107 9.77 -8.92 -11.82
CA ILE A 107 10.12 -8.07 -12.97
C ILE A 107 11.47 -7.37 -12.76
N LYS A 108 11.76 -6.92 -11.55
CA LYS A 108 12.94 -6.13 -11.22
C LYS A 108 13.87 -6.88 -10.25
N THR A 109 14.85 -7.54 -10.81
CA THR A 109 15.80 -8.39 -10.05
C THR A 109 17.04 -7.62 -9.56
N ASP A 110 17.20 -6.36 -9.97
CA ASP A 110 18.33 -5.48 -9.70
C ASP A 110 18.27 -4.77 -8.33
N THR A 111 17.21 -5.01 -7.56
CA THR A 111 17.01 -4.41 -6.23
C THR A 111 16.42 -5.39 -5.24
N ASN A 112 16.80 -5.24 -3.98
CA ASN A 112 16.22 -6.01 -2.86
C ASN A 112 15.12 -5.23 -2.11
N TRP A 113 14.96 -3.94 -2.37
CA TRP A 113 14.01 -3.11 -1.65
C TRP A 113 12.91 -2.57 -2.55
N PHE A 114 11.69 -2.76 -2.12
CA PHE A 114 10.47 -2.26 -2.77
C PHE A 114 9.70 -1.36 -1.81
N VAL A 115 9.14 -0.28 -2.33
CA VAL A 115 8.28 0.61 -1.55
C VAL A 115 6.94 0.68 -2.23
N TRP A 116 5.91 0.15 -1.57
CA TRP A 116 4.54 0.44 -1.96
C TRP A 116 4.19 1.87 -1.61
N VAL A 117 3.54 2.56 -2.53
CA VAL A 117 3.06 3.92 -2.35
C VAL A 117 1.67 4.03 -2.96
N ASP A 118 0.67 4.40 -2.17
CA ASP A 118 -0.68 4.64 -2.71
C ASP A 118 -0.65 5.77 -3.73
N ALA A 119 -1.33 5.61 -4.87
CA ALA A 119 -1.32 6.58 -5.98
C ALA A 119 -1.76 8.00 -5.58
N GLY A 120 -2.60 8.10 -4.54
CA GLY A 120 -3.08 9.38 -3.99
C GLY A 120 -2.29 9.92 -2.81
N CYS A 121 -1.07 9.44 -2.53
CA CYS A 121 -0.34 9.79 -1.32
C CYS A 121 0.31 11.18 -1.35
N VAL A 122 0.72 11.69 -2.53
CA VAL A 122 1.39 13.00 -2.64
C VAL A 122 0.35 14.11 -2.76
N ARG A 123 -0.06 14.64 -1.62
CA ARG A 123 -1.16 15.61 -1.54
C ARG A 123 -0.75 17.08 -1.65
N LEU A 124 0.47 17.40 -1.25
CA LEU A 124 0.91 18.79 -1.08
C LEU A 124 2.17 19.09 -1.89
N HIS A 125 2.17 20.23 -2.56
CA HIS A 125 3.29 20.68 -3.40
C HIS A 125 4.59 20.91 -2.63
N HIS A 126 4.50 21.34 -1.36
CA HIS A 126 5.69 21.61 -0.55
C HIS A 126 6.46 20.35 -0.13
N TRP A 127 5.93 19.15 -0.42
CA TRP A 127 6.65 17.89 -0.22
C TRP A 127 7.69 17.60 -1.31
N ALA A 128 7.63 18.31 -2.45
CA ALA A 128 8.52 18.08 -3.59
C ALA A 128 10.02 18.05 -3.23
N PRO A 129 10.58 18.99 -2.43
CA PRO A 129 12.01 18.97 -2.10
C PRO A 129 12.42 17.70 -1.32
N ILE A 130 11.53 17.19 -0.47
CA ILE A 130 11.79 16.04 0.39
C ILE A 130 11.70 14.75 -0.40
N LEU A 131 10.69 14.64 -1.29
CA LEU A 131 10.45 13.44 -2.08
C LEU A 131 11.39 13.28 -3.28
N ARG A 132 12.04 14.38 -3.71
CA ARG A 132 12.95 14.36 -4.86
C ARG A 132 14.15 13.45 -4.63
N ASP A 133 14.76 13.55 -3.46
CA ASP A 133 16.06 12.95 -3.14
C ASP A 133 15.97 11.83 -2.10
N PHE A 134 14.75 11.33 -1.85
CA PHE A 134 14.62 10.30 -0.84
C PHE A 134 15.36 9.02 -1.23
N THR A 135 16.07 8.47 -0.26
CA THR A 135 16.81 7.21 -0.36
C THR A 135 16.49 6.38 0.87
N VAL A 136 16.54 5.05 0.75
CA VAL A 136 16.44 4.20 1.97
C VAL A 136 17.56 4.62 2.92
N ARG A 137 17.17 5.21 4.03
CA ARG A 137 18.12 5.69 5.04
C ARG A 137 18.74 4.51 5.79
N ASN A 138 19.94 4.71 6.25
CA ASN A 138 20.73 3.66 6.95
C ASN A 138 20.06 3.03 8.18
N ARG A 139 18.95 3.55 8.69
CA ARG A 139 18.17 2.97 9.79
C ARG A 139 17.32 1.73 9.42
N PHE A 140 17.13 1.46 8.14
CA PHE A 140 16.40 0.28 7.65
C PHE A 140 17.38 -0.81 7.24
N HIS A 141 18.25 -1.23 8.15
CA HIS A 141 19.35 -2.16 7.85
C HIS A 141 18.92 -3.63 7.85
N ALA A 142 18.01 -3.99 8.76
CA ALA A 142 17.55 -5.36 8.84
C ALA A 142 16.60 -5.67 7.69
N PRO A 143 16.81 -6.76 6.94
CA PRO A 143 15.81 -7.23 5.99
C PRO A 143 14.47 -7.49 6.70
N GLY A 144 13.37 -7.00 6.12
CA GLY A 144 12.05 -7.13 6.74
C GLY A 144 11.01 -6.25 6.04
N ILE A 145 9.92 -6.02 6.74
CA ILE A 145 8.84 -5.11 6.36
C ILE A 145 8.76 -3.97 7.34
N TYR A 146 8.67 -2.76 6.85
CA TYR A 146 8.57 -1.56 7.65
C TYR A 146 7.26 -0.83 7.34
N MET A 147 6.49 -0.55 8.39
CA MET A 147 5.21 0.15 8.36
C MET A 147 5.24 1.33 9.31
N GLN A 148 4.58 2.42 8.94
CA GLN A 148 4.41 3.52 9.89
C GLN A 148 3.40 3.13 10.98
N LEU A 149 3.83 3.23 12.22
CA LEU A 149 2.96 3.11 13.38
C LEU A 149 2.29 4.46 13.65
N LEU A 150 0.97 4.51 13.62
CA LEU A 150 0.19 5.71 13.94
C LEU A 150 0.02 5.90 15.46
N LYS A 151 -0.25 4.79 16.13
CA LYS A 151 -0.37 4.74 17.60
C LYS A 151 0.07 3.37 18.11
N PRO A 152 0.78 3.29 19.24
CA PRO A 152 1.10 2.01 19.84
C PRO A 152 -0.18 1.24 20.26
N PRO A 153 -0.23 -0.08 20.06
CA PRO A 153 -1.30 -0.89 20.64
C PRO A 153 -1.19 -0.89 22.19
N LYS A 154 -2.31 -1.06 22.85
CA LYS A 154 -2.33 -1.27 24.30
C LYS A 154 -1.77 -2.67 24.62
N PRO A 155 -1.16 -2.88 25.81
CA PRO A 155 -0.57 -4.18 26.15
C PRO A 155 -1.54 -5.36 26.13
N ASP A 156 -2.83 -5.12 26.42
CA ASP A 156 -3.91 -6.09 26.48
C ASP A 156 -4.83 -6.06 25.24
N GLU A 157 -4.45 -5.33 24.19
CA GLU A 157 -5.27 -5.16 23.00
C GLU A 157 -5.31 -6.45 22.18
N ASN A 158 -6.51 -6.98 22.00
CA ASN A 158 -6.76 -8.16 21.20
C ASN A 158 -7.42 -7.78 19.86
N PHE A 159 -6.64 -7.77 18.81
CA PHE A 159 -7.07 -7.38 17.45
C PHE A 159 -8.19 -8.25 16.89
N PHE A 160 -8.30 -9.50 17.34
CA PHE A 160 -9.34 -10.44 16.91
C PHE A 160 -10.65 -10.31 17.71
N ARG A 161 -10.66 -9.48 18.75
CA ARG A 161 -11.88 -9.11 19.50
C ARG A 161 -12.32 -7.68 19.20
N ALA A 162 -11.36 -6.79 19.07
CA ALA A 162 -11.60 -5.37 18.81
C ALA A 162 -10.58 -4.88 17.75
N PRO A 163 -10.87 -5.07 16.46
CA PRO A 163 -9.98 -4.63 15.39
C PRO A 163 -9.75 -3.12 15.47
N ALA A 164 -8.50 -2.72 15.37
CA ALA A 164 -8.12 -1.31 15.44
C ALA A 164 -7.05 -0.97 14.41
N VAL A 165 -7.03 0.29 13.98
CA VAL A 165 -6.00 0.81 13.07
C VAL A 165 -4.83 1.30 13.91
N HIS A 166 -3.69 0.65 13.77
CA HIS A 166 -2.42 1.05 14.41
C HIS A 166 -1.36 1.43 13.40
N VAL A 167 -1.48 0.98 12.14
CA VAL A 167 -0.51 1.28 11.09
C VAL A 167 -1.15 2.05 9.94
N ALA A 168 -0.37 2.92 9.30
CA ALA A 168 -0.73 3.56 8.06
C ALA A 168 -0.54 2.56 6.91
N GLY A 169 -1.61 2.30 6.15
CA GLY A 169 -1.56 1.35 5.02
C GLY A 169 -1.10 1.95 3.70
N ALA A 170 -0.83 3.25 3.63
CA ALA A 170 -0.56 3.91 2.36
C ALA A 170 0.88 3.71 1.84
N ILE A 171 1.81 3.40 2.72
CA ILE A 171 3.23 3.23 2.41
C ILE A 171 3.78 2.03 3.16
N LEU A 172 4.48 1.17 2.42
CA LEU A 172 5.06 -0.06 2.95
C LEU A 172 6.45 -0.26 2.33
N LEU A 173 7.50 -0.29 3.15
CA LEU A 173 8.85 -0.65 2.71
C LEU A 173 9.08 -2.14 2.93
N VAL A 174 9.47 -2.86 1.88
CA VAL A 174 9.58 -4.33 1.90
C VAL A 174 10.92 -4.78 1.33
N HIS A 175 11.63 -5.64 2.06
CA HIS A 175 12.73 -6.38 1.50
C HIS A 175 12.24 -7.60 0.73
N ARG A 176 12.85 -7.91 -0.41
CA ARG A 176 12.48 -9.00 -1.33
C ARG A 176 12.19 -10.32 -0.62
N ASP A 177 13.07 -10.73 0.28
CA ASP A 177 13.00 -12.03 0.96
C ASP A 177 11.77 -12.17 1.86
N PHE A 178 11.12 -11.06 2.21
CA PHE A 178 9.96 -11.03 3.08
C PHE A 178 8.62 -10.80 2.36
N ILE A 179 8.63 -10.71 1.03
CA ILE A 179 7.38 -10.55 0.26
C ILE A 179 6.51 -11.80 0.39
N LYS A 180 7.05 -13.01 0.14
CA LYS A 180 6.30 -14.27 0.27
C LYS A 180 5.84 -14.53 1.71
N PRO A 181 6.71 -14.47 2.73
CA PRO A 181 6.26 -14.55 4.12
C PRO A 181 5.15 -13.57 4.48
N TYR A 182 5.18 -12.37 3.92
CA TYR A 182 4.12 -11.37 4.14
C TYR A 182 2.79 -11.77 3.48
N ILE A 183 2.82 -12.31 2.28
CA ILE A 183 1.61 -12.80 1.60
C ILE A 183 0.96 -13.90 2.43
N GLU A 184 1.76 -14.88 2.89
CA GLU A 184 1.28 -16.00 3.69
C GLU A 184 0.66 -15.53 5.01
N GLU A 185 1.34 -14.65 5.73
CA GLU A 185 0.85 -14.10 7.01
C GLU A 185 -0.38 -13.21 6.83
N TYR A 186 -0.40 -12.39 5.76
CA TYR A 186 -1.57 -11.57 5.42
C TYR A 186 -2.80 -12.44 5.16
N ASN A 187 -2.64 -13.50 4.37
CA ASN A 187 -3.72 -14.42 4.05
C ASN A 187 -4.21 -15.19 5.29
N ALA A 188 -3.30 -15.72 6.10
CA ALA A 188 -3.65 -16.39 7.36
C ALA A 188 -4.44 -15.47 8.30
N THR A 189 -4.03 -14.20 8.39
CA THR A 189 -4.74 -13.19 9.20
C THR A 189 -6.12 -12.87 8.60
N LEU A 190 -6.22 -12.74 7.29
CA LEU A 190 -7.48 -12.51 6.56
C LEU A 190 -8.47 -13.66 6.78
N ASP A 191 -8.01 -14.91 6.66
CA ASP A 191 -8.82 -16.11 6.90
C ASP A 191 -9.32 -16.18 8.35
N CYS A 192 -8.47 -15.79 9.29
CA CYS A 192 -8.86 -15.68 10.71
C CYS A 192 -9.97 -14.64 10.89
N TYR A 193 -9.86 -13.47 10.28
CA TYR A 193 -10.91 -12.44 10.32
C TYR A 193 -12.21 -12.91 9.68
N ASP A 194 -12.14 -13.60 8.53
CA ASP A 194 -13.35 -14.15 7.90
C ASP A 194 -14.03 -15.21 8.77
N SER A 195 -13.25 -16.11 9.37
CA SER A 195 -13.79 -17.14 10.28
C SER A 195 -14.50 -16.56 11.49
N LEU A 196 -13.98 -15.44 12.02
CA LEU A 196 -14.55 -14.70 13.15
C LEU A 196 -15.67 -13.72 12.75
N LYS A 197 -15.97 -13.61 11.45
CA LYS A 197 -16.91 -12.62 10.90
C LYS A 197 -16.55 -11.17 11.25
N ILE A 198 -15.27 -10.89 11.27
CA ILE A 198 -14.72 -9.55 11.46
C ILE A 198 -14.48 -8.94 10.08
N PRO A 199 -14.78 -7.63 9.86
CA PRO A 199 -14.48 -6.97 8.59
C PRO A 199 -12.99 -7.02 8.27
N ALA A 200 -12.64 -7.60 7.14
CA ALA A 200 -11.27 -7.69 6.66
C ALA A 200 -10.80 -6.36 6.04
N GLN A 201 -10.65 -5.33 6.88
CA GLN A 201 -10.02 -4.09 6.44
C GLN A 201 -8.51 -4.26 6.42
N ASP A 202 -7.88 -3.85 5.33
CA ASP A 202 -6.43 -3.96 5.12
C ASP A 202 -5.60 -3.48 6.32
N GLN A 203 -5.95 -2.33 6.90
CA GLN A 203 -5.22 -1.79 8.04
C GLN A 203 -5.42 -2.57 9.34
N TYR A 204 -6.56 -3.23 9.53
CA TYR A 204 -6.76 -4.14 10.66
C TYR A 204 -5.86 -5.36 10.52
N ILE A 205 -5.81 -5.95 9.32
CA ILE A 205 -4.94 -7.09 9.01
C ILE A 205 -3.49 -6.70 9.25
N MET A 206 -3.01 -5.61 8.64
CA MET A 206 -1.64 -5.12 8.82
C MET A 206 -1.29 -4.81 10.28
N SER A 207 -2.24 -4.27 11.04
CA SER A 207 -2.05 -3.98 12.47
C SER A 207 -1.89 -5.26 13.30
N SER A 208 -2.57 -6.35 12.91
CA SER A 208 -2.56 -7.63 13.61
C SER A 208 -1.32 -8.48 13.35
N ILE A 209 -0.67 -8.32 12.20
CA ILE A 209 0.55 -9.06 11.88
C ILE A 209 1.65 -8.65 12.87
N ASN A 210 2.17 -9.63 13.63
CA ASN A 210 3.15 -9.41 14.68
C ASN A 210 4.32 -10.41 14.59
N GLN A 211 4.97 -10.44 13.45
CA GLN A 211 6.15 -11.26 13.21
C GLN A 211 7.43 -10.48 13.50
N SER A 212 8.50 -11.16 13.89
CA SER A 212 9.79 -10.54 14.25
C SER A 212 10.43 -9.72 13.12
N TRP A 213 10.09 -10.01 11.88
CA TRP A 213 10.55 -9.29 10.69
C TRP A 213 9.61 -8.15 10.25
N VAL A 214 8.53 -7.91 11.00
CA VAL A 214 7.63 -6.76 10.77
C VAL A 214 7.96 -5.65 11.76
N HIS A 215 8.47 -4.56 11.24
CA HIS A 215 8.89 -3.40 12.00
C HIS A 215 7.83 -2.29 11.90
N LYS A 216 7.11 -2.06 12.98
CA LYS A 216 6.14 -0.95 13.09
C LYS A 216 6.86 0.25 13.68
N VAL A 217 7.17 1.23 12.84
CA VAL A 217 8.00 2.38 13.21
C VAL A 217 7.15 3.56 13.60
N LEU A 218 7.22 3.95 14.87
CA LEU A 218 6.62 5.20 15.31
C LEU A 218 7.48 6.37 14.82
N ILE A 219 6.86 7.22 14.00
CA ILE A 219 7.49 8.42 13.51
C ILE A 219 6.85 9.60 14.24
N PRO A 220 7.64 10.40 14.96
CA PRO A 220 7.13 11.60 15.59
C PRO A 220 6.52 12.51 14.51
N SER A 221 5.31 12.98 14.74
CA SER A 221 4.71 14.00 13.87
C SER A 221 5.61 15.22 13.85
N ASP A 222 6.14 15.57 12.71
CA ASP A 222 6.86 16.82 12.49
C ASP A 222 5.84 17.87 12.03
N GLN A 223 6.03 19.12 12.47
CA GLN A 223 5.19 20.25 12.06
C GLN A 223 5.22 20.49 10.53
N LEU A 224 6.24 19.98 9.86
CA LEU A 224 6.38 20.03 8.40
C LEU A 224 5.43 19.09 7.64
N PHE A 225 4.91 18.05 8.31
CA PHE A 225 4.04 17.02 7.73
C PHE A 225 2.83 16.76 8.61
N PRO A 226 1.77 17.55 8.48
CA PRO A 226 0.57 17.38 9.30
C PRO A 226 -0.27 16.15 8.93
N ASP A 227 0.07 15.43 7.85
CA ASP A 227 -0.64 14.23 7.43
C ASP A 227 0.09 12.96 7.88
N ASP A 228 -0.27 12.47 9.05
CA ASP A 228 0.33 11.28 9.69
C ASP A 228 0.29 10.01 8.84
N TRP A 229 -0.60 9.94 7.82
CA TRP A 229 -0.79 8.76 6.99
C TRP A 229 0.28 8.57 5.91
N PHE A 230 0.93 9.66 5.47
CA PHE A 230 1.85 9.66 4.34
C PHE A 230 3.26 10.07 4.72
N PHE A 231 3.47 10.37 5.98
CA PHE A 231 4.75 10.88 6.49
C PHE A 231 5.90 9.89 6.32
N PHE A 232 5.60 8.59 6.32
CA PHE A 232 6.60 7.54 6.17
C PHE A 232 7.41 7.67 4.88
N LEU A 233 6.80 8.16 3.80
CA LEU A 233 7.50 8.37 2.52
C LEU A 233 8.67 9.37 2.62
N ALA A 234 8.55 10.39 3.43
CA ALA A 234 9.63 11.35 3.68
C ALA A 234 10.72 10.79 4.63
N TYR A 235 10.42 9.67 5.27
CA TYR A 235 11.27 9.07 6.30
C TYR A 235 12.09 7.90 5.78
N ILE A 236 11.64 7.26 4.69
CA ILE A 236 12.37 6.22 3.99
C ILE A 236 13.53 6.86 3.24
#